data_ce12c5bc00f5a552daee2caeeaccac53
#
_entry.id   ce12c5bc00f5a552daee2caeeaccac53
#
_cell.length_a   1.000
_cell.length_b   1.000
_cell.length_c   1.000
_cell.angle_alpha   90.00
_cell.angle_beta   90.00
_cell.angle_gamma   90.00
#
_symmetry.space_group_name_H-M   'P 1'
#
loop_
_entity.id
_entity.type
_entity.pdbx_description
1 polymer ?
#
loop_
_entity_poly.entity_id
_entity_poly.type
_entity_poly.pdbx_seq_one_letter_code
_entity_poly.pdbx_strand_id
1 'polypeptide(L)'
;MITIKTQIYEDFHCIADQCPMTCCQGWSIKVDRKACEKWQSHEDTAYLMEYTIPRDEEEAPREMAADDAGTCLLLDSQGLCKLVIKHGDGYLCDTCAHFPRKRNEITELDEQDKEQVLIAEYSLSGACPVVMDMLAGLKGSLGLQVTGDCEQGIQFPMEYRVRNQLIAMIQGEGVYQEFTFVERIMLGFSLLHECLDCDTEENVDDCLEVYGDIENLREKVLFWEKMQPPI
;
A
#
# COMPACT_ATOMS: atom_id res chain seq x y z
N MET A 1 1.17 19.72 4.73
CA MET A 1 1.27 18.26 4.44
C MET A 1 0.13 17.53 5.10
N ILE A 2 -0.61 16.76 4.32
CA ILE A 2 -1.67 15.86 4.82
C ILE A 2 -1.06 14.49 5.09
N THR A 3 -1.40 13.88 6.22
CA THR A 3 -1.03 12.50 6.53
C THR A 3 -2.27 11.63 6.58
N ILE A 4 -2.24 10.52 5.84
CA ILE A 4 -3.30 9.52 5.80
C ILE A 4 -2.74 8.22 6.36
N LYS A 5 -3.40 7.63 7.37
CA LYS A 5 -3.03 6.34 7.94
C LYS A 5 -4.22 5.40 7.97
N THR A 6 -3.99 4.13 7.65
CA THR A 6 -5.00 3.11 7.94
C THR A 6 -5.12 2.91 9.45
N GLN A 7 -6.34 2.71 9.94
CA GLN A 7 -6.61 2.59 11.39
C GLN A 7 -5.80 1.49 12.09
N ILE A 8 -5.38 0.45 11.36
CA ILE A 8 -4.62 -0.68 11.89
C ILE A 8 -3.09 -0.46 11.86
N TYR A 9 -2.63 0.69 11.35
CA TYR A 9 -1.19 0.90 11.08
C TYR A 9 -0.33 0.85 12.33
N GLU A 10 -0.77 1.51 13.40
CA GLU A 10 -0.01 1.60 14.65
C GLU A 10 -0.13 0.30 15.49
N ASP A 11 -1.19 -0.47 15.30
CA ASP A 11 -1.44 -1.70 16.06
C ASP A 11 -0.65 -2.90 15.52
N PHE A 12 0.02 -2.74 14.37
CA PHE A 12 0.79 -3.84 13.79
C PHE A 12 2.04 -4.17 14.60
N HIS A 13 2.16 -5.44 14.97
CA HIS A 13 3.35 -6.03 15.60
C HIS A 13 3.73 -7.33 14.89
N CYS A 14 5.02 -7.46 14.53
CA CYS A 14 5.54 -8.68 13.94
C CYS A 14 5.59 -9.80 14.99
N ILE A 15 5.11 -10.99 14.61
CA ILE A 15 5.09 -12.19 15.48
C ILE A 15 6.32 -13.10 15.27
N ALA A 16 7.29 -12.66 14.50
CA ALA A 16 8.59 -13.30 14.26
C ALA A 16 8.48 -14.80 13.93
N ASP A 17 9.08 -15.66 14.78
CA ASP A 17 9.11 -17.13 14.65
C ASP A 17 7.74 -17.80 14.74
N GLN A 18 6.72 -17.12 15.24
CA GLN A 18 5.33 -17.62 15.28
C GLN A 18 4.59 -17.40 13.96
N CYS A 19 5.22 -16.70 12.98
CA CYS A 19 4.58 -16.41 11.71
C CYS A 19 4.41 -17.70 10.88
N PRO A 20 3.19 -18.01 10.38
CA PRO A 20 2.97 -19.20 9.55
C PRO A 20 3.63 -19.11 8.16
N MET A 21 4.07 -17.91 7.80
CA MET A 21 4.79 -17.61 6.57
C MET A 21 6.02 -16.76 6.90
N THR A 22 6.92 -16.58 5.92
CA THR A 22 8.08 -15.71 6.11
C THR A 22 8.11 -14.59 5.07
N CYS A 23 8.39 -13.37 5.51
CA CYS A 23 8.68 -12.24 4.62
C CYS A 23 10.08 -12.31 3.99
N CYS A 24 10.88 -13.33 4.35
CA CYS A 24 12.21 -13.57 3.80
C CYS A 24 12.19 -14.52 2.59
N GLN A 25 11.06 -14.69 1.91
CA GLN A 25 10.90 -15.60 0.79
C GLN A 25 9.98 -15.05 -0.30
N GLY A 26 10.33 -15.37 -1.57
CA GLY A 26 9.41 -15.21 -2.72
C GLY A 26 9.41 -13.83 -3.37
N TRP A 27 10.28 -12.90 -2.98
CA TRP A 27 10.40 -11.58 -3.59
C TRP A 27 11.82 -11.02 -3.49
N SER A 28 12.12 -10.01 -4.32
CA SER A 28 13.41 -9.32 -4.32
C SER A 28 13.50 -8.36 -3.13
N ILE A 29 14.45 -8.60 -2.24
CA ILE A 29 14.70 -7.76 -1.06
C ILE A 29 15.83 -6.79 -1.40
N LYS A 30 15.49 -5.57 -1.76
CA LYS A 30 16.45 -4.52 -2.07
C LYS A 30 17.21 -4.09 -0.82
N VAL A 31 18.53 -3.93 -0.97
CA VAL A 31 19.42 -3.42 0.09
C VAL A 31 19.84 -2.01 -0.28
N ASP A 32 19.37 -1.06 0.49
CA ASP A 32 19.66 0.36 0.29
C ASP A 32 21.13 0.70 0.53
N ARG A 33 21.57 1.85 -0.03
CA ARG A 33 22.94 2.33 0.06
C ARG A 33 23.42 2.48 1.50
N LYS A 34 22.56 3.00 2.40
CA LYS A 34 22.92 3.22 3.81
C LYS A 34 23.22 1.92 4.53
N ALA A 35 22.42 0.87 4.26
CA ALA A 35 22.69 -0.46 4.81
C ALA A 35 24.00 -1.02 4.30
N CYS A 36 24.28 -0.90 3.00
CA CYS A 36 25.56 -1.35 2.41
C CYS A 36 26.76 -0.63 3.05
N GLU A 37 26.71 0.69 3.16
CA GLU A 37 27.77 1.49 3.78
C GLU A 37 27.96 1.13 5.25
N LYS A 38 26.87 0.97 6.01
CA LYS A 38 26.89 0.55 7.39
C LYS A 38 27.56 -0.82 7.57
N TRP A 39 27.17 -1.79 6.75
CA TRP A 39 27.75 -3.14 6.85
C TRP A 39 29.23 -3.17 6.50
N GLN A 40 29.65 -2.40 5.47
CA GLN A 40 31.05 -2.31 5.05
C GLN A 40 31.94 -1.54 6.04
N SER A 41 31.38 -0.59 6.80
CA SER A 41 32.14 0.27 7.71
C SER A 41 32.60 -0.44 8.99
N HIS A 42 32.07 -1.62 9.29
CA HIS A 42 32.42 -2.38 10.50
C HIS A 42 32.91 -3.78 10.14
N GLU A 43 34.06 -4.17 10.69
CA GLU A 43 34.68 -5.50 10.42
C GLU A 43 33.74 -6.65 10.78
N ASP A 44 32.97 -6.51 11.88
CA ASP A 44 32.03 -7.51 12.36
C ASP A 44 30.81 -7.72 11.44
N THR A 45 30.49 -6.77 10.55
CA THR A 45 29.33 -6.82 9.66
C THR A 45 29.68 -6.86 8.17
N ALA A 46 30.94 -6.65 7.79
CA ALA A 46 31.37 -6.64 6.39
C ALA A 46 31.03 -7.95 5.65
N TYR A 47 31.03 -9.08 6.37
CA TYR A 47 30.65 -10.39 5.81
C TYR A 47 29.18 -10.42 5.30
N LEU A 48 28.31 -9.53 5.75
CA LEU A 48 26.91 -9.47 5.28
C LEU A 48 26.83 -9.16 3.78
N MET A 49 27.83 -8.50 3.24
CA MET A 49 27.93 -8.25 1.79
C MET A 49 28.00 -9.53 0.95
N GLU A 50 28.49 -10.64 1.51
CA GLU A 50 28.55 -11.96 0.86
C GLU A 50 27.15 -12.57 0.68
N TYR A 51 26.18 -12.12 1.48
CA TYR A 51 24.77 -12.53 1.38
C TYR A 51 23.95 -11.62 0.47
N THR A 52 24.61 -10.84 -0.39
CA THR A 52 23.95 -9.92 -1.31
C THR A 52 24.52 -10.07 -2.73
N ILE A 53 23.70 -9.77 -3.73
CA ILE A 53 24.09 -9.69 -5.13
C ILE A 53 24.02 -8.24 -5.62
N PRO A 54 24.91 -7.82 -6.55
CA PRO A 54 24.88 -6.44 -7.08
C PRO A 54 23.65 -6.19 -7.96
N ARG A 55 23.19 -4.93 -7.95
CA ARG A 55 22.13 -4.40 -8.81
C ARG A 55 22.61 -3.14 -9.51
N ASP A 56 22.04 -2.87 -10.67
CA ASP A 56 22.25 -1.63 -11.41
C ASP A 56 21.16 -0.60 -11.00
N GLU A 57 21.15 -0.23 -9.71
CA GLU A 57 20.21 0.72 -9.13
C GLU A 57 20.94 1.56 -8.07
N GLU A 58 20.96 2.89 -8.24
CA GLU A 58 21.80 3.77 -7.41
C GLU A 58 21.38 3.77 -5.93
N GLU A 59 20.09 3.89 -5.64
CA GLU A 59 19.56 3.94 -4.28
C GLU A 59 19.58 2.59 -3.57
N ALA A 60 19.49 1.50 -4.33
CA ALA A 60 19.53 0.15 -3.82
C ALA A 60 20.54 -0.69 -4.63
N PRO A 61 21.85 -0.49 -4.43
CA PRO A 61 22.90 -1.07 -5.26
C PRO A 61 23.05 -2.58 -5.09
N ARG A 62 22.35 -3.18 -4.15
CA ARG A 62 22.39 -4.62 -3.90
C ARG A 62 21.00 -5.19 -3.59
N GLU A 63 20.94 -6.50 -3.60
CA GLU A 63 19.76 -7.29 -3.27
C GLU A 63 20.19 -8.45 -2.37
N MET A 64 19.35 -8.86 -1.42
CA MET A 64 19.62 -10.04 -0.60
C MET A 64 19.69 -11.29 -1.47
N ALA A 65 20.74 -12.08 -1.31
CA ALA A 65 20.86 -13.35 -1.98
C ALA A 65 19.85 -14.36 -1.43
N ALA A 66 19.24 -15.13 -2.33
CA ALA A 66 18.28 -16.18 -2.02
C ALA A 66 18.74 -17.52 -2.56
N ASP A 67 18.22 -18.60 -1.99
CA ASP A 67 18.39 -19.96 -2.50
C ASP A 67 17.47 -20.23 -3.71
N ASP A 68 17.52 -21.45 -4.24
CA ASP A 68 16.71 -21.88 -5.40
C ASP A 68 15.19 -21.85 -5.12
N ALA A 69 14.79 -21.86 -3.86
CA ALA A 69 13.40 -21.72 -3.42
C ALA A 69 12.99 -20.24 -3.22
N GLY A 70 13.89 -19.29 -3.47
CA GLY A 70 13.68 -17.87 -3.28
C GLY A 70 13.74 -17.44 -1.80
N THR A 71 14.36 -18.24 -0.93
CA THR A 71 14.49 -17.94 0.50
C THR A 71 15.79 -17.18 0.76
N CYS A 72 15.70 -16.07 1.49
CA CYS A 72 16.86 -15.28 1.89
C CYS A 72 17.89 -16.13 2.65
N LEU A 73 19.16 -16.09 2.25
CA LEU A 73 20.23 -16.89 2.86
C LEU A 73 20.53 -16.54 4.32
N LEU A 74 20.04 -15.40 4.81
CA LEU A 74 20.11 -15.00 6.21
C LEU A 74 18.97 -15.58 7.07
N LEU A 75 17.99 -16.26 6.47
CA LEU A 75 16.97 -16.98 7.24
C LEU A 75 17.59 -18.27 7.82
N ASP A 76 17.35 -18.52 9.10
CA ASP A 76 17.77 -19.79 9.71
C ASP A 76 16.70 -20.88 9.63
N SER A 77 17.00 -22.08 10.14
CA SER A 77 16.07 -23.21 10.14
C SER A 77 14.90 -23.06 11.11
N GLN A 78 14.92 -22.05 11.97
CA GLN A 78 13.83 -21.72 12.90
C GLN A 78 12.95 -20.58 12.40
N GLY A 79 13.19 -20.07 11.18
CA GLY A 79 12.44 -18.97 10.59
C GLY A 79 12.87 -17.59 11.11
N LEU A 80 14.06 -17.48 11.72
CA LEU A 80 14.57 -16.23 12.27
C LEU A 80 15.73 -15.69 11.41
N CYS A 81 15.86 -14.35 11.38
CA CYS A 81 16.93 -13.67 10.64
C CYS A 81 18.25 -13.72 11.42
N LYS A 82 19.27 -14.37 10.86
CA LYS A 82 20.62 -14.47 11.42
C LYS A 82 21.25 -13.10 11.67
N LEU A 83 20.94 -12.11 10.81
CA LEU A 83 21.40 -10.73 10.97
C LEU A 83 20.83 -10.14 12.27
N VAL A 84 19.50 -10.25 12.47
CA VAL A 84 18.84 -9.71 13.66
C VAL A 84 19.33 -10.41 14.93
N ILE A 85 19.44 -11.75 14.89
CA ILE A 85 19.95 -12.51 16.06
C ILE A 85 21.35 -12.05 16.47
N LYS A 86 22.23 -11.79 15.50
CA LYS A 86 23.62 -11.48 15.79
C LYS A 86 23.90 -9.99 16.04
N HIS A 87 23.23 -9.11 15.30
CA HIS A 87 23.54 -7.68 15.29
C HIS A 87 22.38 -6.77 15.71
N GLY A 88 21.16 -7.35 15.83
CA GLY A 88 19.95 -6.60 16.14
C GLY A 88 19.26 -6.04 14.88
N ASP A 89 18.03 -5.60 15.09
CA ASP A 89 17.14 -5.05 14.03
C ASP A 89 17.64 -3.73 13.43
N GLY A 90 18.41 -2.96 14.20
CA GLY A 90 19.04 -1.74 13.70
C GLY A 90 20.02 -1.96 12.54
N TYR A 91 20.38 -3.19 12.20
CA TYR A 91 21.22 -3.53 11.03
C TYR A 91 20.42 -4.00 9.81
N LEU A 92 19.11 -4.07 9.90
CA LEU A 92 18.26 -4.37 8.75
C LEU A 92 18.39 -3.26 7.68
N CYS A 93 18.30 -3.65 6.40
CA CYS A 93 18.08 -2.70 5.32
C CYS A 93 16.65 -2.15 5.40
N ASP A 94 16.40 -0.99 4.77
CA ASP A 94 15.12 -0.30 4.84
C ASP A 94 13.94 -1.20 4.42
N THR A 95 14.11 -2.02 3.40
CA THR A 95 13.10 -2.98 2.95
C THR A 95 12.67 -3.93 4.07
N CYS A 96 13.64 -4.53 4.78
CA CYS A 96 13.36 -5.48 5.87
C CYS A 96 12.85 -4.78 7.13
N ALA A 97 13.39 -3.59 7.44
CA ALA A 97 13.01 -2.83 8.63
C ALA A 97 11.58 -2.32 8.56
N HIS A 98 11.11 -1.95 7.37
CA HIS A 98 9.79 -1.34 7.20
C HIS A 98 8.69 -2.34 6.88
N PHE A 99 8.99 -3.48 6.23
CA PHE A 99 7.94 -4.45 5.90
C PHE A 99 7.13 -4.89 7.15
N PRO A 100 5.81 -4.95 7.11
CA PRO A 100 4.89 -4.71 5.99
C PRO A 100 4.43 -3.25 5.83
N ARG A 101 5.07 -2.31 6.50
CA ARG A 101 4.71 -0.89 6.44
C ARG A 101 5.08 -0.32 5.08
N LYS A 102 4.15 0.45 4.51
CA LYS A 102 4.32 1.18 3.25
C LYS A 102 4.10 2.65 3.49
N ARG A 103 4.89 3.47 2.84
CA ARG A 103 4.70 4.92 2.74
C ARG A 103 4.66 5.29 1.27
N ASN A 104 3.58 5.95 0.87
CA ASN A 104 3.43 6.56 -0.44
C ASN A 104 3.37 8.07 -0.25
N GLU A 105 4.01 8.81 -1.14
CA GLU A 105 4.03 10.26 -1.10
C GLU A 105 3.53 10.83 -2.41
N ILE A 106 2.74 11.90 -2.33
CA ILE A 106 2.46 12.78 -3.44
C ILE A 106 3.24 14.05 -3.19
N THR A 107 4.03 14.42 -4.17
CA THR A 107 4.90 15.59 -4.13
C THR A 107 4.52 16.57 -5.24
N GLU A 108 4.74 17.84 -4.99
CA GLU A 108 4.73 18.90 -5.99
C GLU A 108 6.06 19.65 -5.95
N LEU A 109 6.39 20.32 -7.04
CA LEU A 109 7.51 21.25 -7.06
C LEU A 109 7.05 22.61 -6.50
N ASP A 110 7.81 23.15 -5.56
CA ASP A 110 7.59 24.52 -5.07
C ASP A 110 8.08 25.57 -6.07
N GLU A 111 7.89 26.85 -5.75
CA GLU A 111 8.32 28.00 -6.60
C GLU A 111 9.86 28.04 -6.85
N GLN A 112 10.64 27.19 -6.16
CA GLN A 112 12.10 27.08 -6.27
C GLN A 112 12.54 25.76 -6.89
N ASP A 113 11.61 25.03 -7.55
CA ASP A 113 11.82 23.69 -8.13
C ASP A 113 12.29 22.64 -7.12
N LYS A 114 11.90 22.79 -5.85
CA LYS A 114 12.13 21.77 -4.81
C LYS A 114 10.89 20.93 -4.61
N GLU A 115 11.11 19.63 -4.51
CA GLU A 115 10.05 18.68 -4.23
C GLU A 115 9.50 18.87 -2.81
N GLN A 116 8.19 19.10 -2.71
CA GLN A 116 7.46 19.24 -1.45
C GLN A 116 6.42 18.15 -1.33
N VAL A 117 6.44 17.41 -0.24
CA VAL A 117 5.42 16.39 0.05
C VAL A 117 4.11 17.06 0.45
N LEU A 118 3.07 16.83 -0.34
CA LEU A 118 1.70 17.29 -0.05
C LEU A 118 0.92 16.29 0.79
N ILE A 119 1.00 15.00 0.40
CA ILE A 119 0.29 13.92 1.04
C ILE A 119 1.27 12.79 1.35
N ALA A 120 1.30 12.34 2.59
CA ALA A 120 2.00 11.13 3.01
C ALA A 120 0.97 10.08 3.47
N GLU A 121 0.89 8.96 2.75
CA GLU A 121 0.00 7.86 3.06
C GLU A 121 0.77 6.69 3.68
N TYR A 122 0.30 6.23 4.84
CA TYR A 122 0.86 5.11 5.58
C TYR A 122 -0.13 3.95 5.60
N SER A 123 0.29 2.81 5.08
CA SER A 123 -0.52 1.61 5.00
C SER A 123 0.28 0.36 5.35
N LEU A 124 -0.40 -0.78 5.43
CA LEU A 124 0.21 -2.09 5.66
C LEU A 124 0.00 -2.99 4.44
N SER A 125 1.02 -3.77 4.09
CA SER A 125 0.94 -4.72 2.98
C SER A 125 0.12 -5.94 3.36
N GLY A 126 -0.91 -6.26 2.56
CA GLY A 126 -1.67 -7.51 2.66
C GLY A 126 -0.87 -8.78 2.35
N ALA A 127 0.39 -8.67 1.92
CA ALA A 127 1.29 -9.82 1.80
C ALA A 127 1.75 -10.37 3.17
N CYS A 128 1.51 -9.65 4.26
CA CYS A 128 1.81 -10.09 5.62
C CYS A 128 0.60 -10.82 6.22
N PRO A 129 0.73 -12.09 6.68
CA PRO A 129 -0.38 -12.84 7.28
C PRO A 129 -1.00 -12.14 8.49
N VAL A 130 -0.18 -11.51 9.34
CA VAL A 130 -0.67 -10.77 10.51
C VAL A 130 -1.57 -9.61 10.09
N VAL A 131 -1.19 -8.90 9.02
CA VAL A 131 -2.03 -7.81 8.46
C VAL A 131 -3.34 -8.38 7.93
N MET A 132 -3.32 -9.54 7.27
CA MET A 132 -4.53 -10.21 6.80
C MET A 132 -5.44 -10.64 7.95
N ASP A 133 -4.87 -11.16 9.04
CA ASP A 133 -5.62 -11.51 10.25
C ASP A 133 -6.23 -10.26 10.92
N MET A 134 -5.48 -9.16 10.98
CA MET A 134 -6.00 -7.88 11.47
C MET A 134 -7.17 -7.37 10.63
N LEU A 135 -7.05 -7.44 9.29
CA LEU A 135 -8.12 -7.05 8.37
C LEU A 135 -9.35 -7.96 8.51
N ALA A 136 -9.15 -9.28 8.61
CA ALA A 136 -10.24 -10.24 8.80
C ALA A 136 -10.95 -10.07 10.15
N GLY A 137 -10.25 -9.57 11.17
CA GLY A 137 -10.79 -9.28 12.49
C GLY A 137 -11.56 -7.97 12.60
N LEU A 138 -11.51 -7.09 11.58
CA LEU A 138 -12.22 -5.82 11.60
C LEU A 138 -13.74 -6.03 11.60
N LYS A 139 -14.41 -5.23 12.43
CA LYS A 139 -15.87 -5.14 12.45
C LYS A 139 -16.30 -3.88 11.67
N GLY A 140 -16.50 -4.05 10.38
CA GLY A 140 -16.87 -2.95 9.48
C GLY A 140 -15.74 -2.53 8.54
N SER A 141 -15.84 -1.32 8.00
CA SER A 141 -14.89 -0.77 7.03
C SER A 141 -13.50 -0.52 7.61
N LEU A 142 -12.49 -0.62 6.77
CA LEU A 142 -11.14 -0.17 7.12
C LEU A 142 -11.12 1.36 7.15
N GLY A 143 -11.08 1.94 8.33
CA GLY A 143 -11.02 3.40 8.51
C GLY A 143 -9.69 4.01 8.08
N LEU A 144 -9.75 5.23 7.55
CA LEU A 144 -8.59 6.08 7.27
C LEU A 144 -8.56 7.24 8.25
N GLN A 145 -7.44 7.44 8.92
CA GLN A 145 -7.19 8.58 9.78
C GLN A 145 -6.48 9.65 8.96
N VAL A 146 -7.12 10.80 8.78
CA VAL A 146 -6.56 11.94 8.06
C VAL A 146 -6.16 13.01 9.08
N THR A 147 -4.91 13.45 9.05
CA THR A 147 -4.36 14.49 9.92
C THR A 147 -3.53 15.48 9.10
N GLY A 148 -3.36 16.70 9.62
CA GLY A 148 -2.62 17.79 8.97
C GLY A 148 -3.50 18.97 8.59
N ASP A 149 -2.88 20.03 8.05
CA ASP A 149 -3.58 21.26 7.70
C ASP A 149 -4.44 21.08 6.45
N CYS A 150 -5.70 20.73 6.65
CA CYS A 150 -6.75 20.77 5.62
C CYS A 150 -7.37 22.18 5.46
N GLU A 151 -6.97 23.15 6.32
CA GLU A 151 -7.59 24.49 6.38
C GLU A 151 -7.31 25.36 5.14
N GLN A 152 -6.35 25.00 4.31
CA GLN A 152 -5.98 25.76 3.11
C GLN A 152 -6.65 25.29 1.82
N GLY A 153 -7.72 24.49 1.91
CA GLY A 153 -8.47 24.07 0.71
C GLY A 153 -7.64 23.22 -0.26
N ILE A 154 -6.70 22.40 0.25
CA ILE A 154 -5.95 21.47 -0.58
C ILE A 154 -6.96 20.53 -1.23
N GLN A 155 -7.12 20.68 -2.53
CA GLN A 155 -7.90 19.76 -3.33
C GLN A 155 -7.08 18.47 -3.48
N PHE A 156 -7.65 17.34 -3.06
CA PHE A 156 -6.99 16.06 -3.30
C PHE A 156 -6.77 15.85 -4.79
N PRO A 157 -5.61 15.34 -5.22
CA PRO A 157 -5.38 14.95 -6.59
C PRO A 157 -6.51 14.05 -7.12
N MET A 158 -6.81 14.16 -8.40
CA MET A 158 -7.92 13.46 -9.06
C MET A 158 -7.90 11.95 -8.75
N GLU A 159 -6.75 11.32 -8.82
CA GLU A 159 -6.58 9.88 -8.55
C GLU A 159 -6.98 9.51 -7.13
N TYR A 160 -6.73 10.39 -6.16
CA TYR A 160 -7.14 10.17 -4.77
C TYR A 160 -8.64 10.32 -4.57
N ARG A 161 -9.28 11.25 -5.27
CA ARG A 161 -10.73 11.45 -5.21
C ARG A 161 -11.45 10.23 -5.79
N VAL A 162 -11.04 9.77 -6.96
CA VAL A 162 -11.55 8.54 -7.58
C VAL A 162 -11.31 7.33 -6.69
N ARG A 163 -10.08 7.14 -6.19
CA ARG A 163 -9.73 6.03 -5.29
C ARG A 163 -10.58 6.03 -4.03
N ASN A 164 -10.76 7.18 -3.38
CA ASN A 164 -11.52 7.26 -2.14
C ASN A 164 -12.99 6.90 -2.36
N GLN A 165 -13.58 7.31 -3.47
CA GLN A 165 -14.94 6.92 -3.83
C GLN A 165 -15.04 5.41 -4.12
N LEU A 166 -14.06 4.84 -4.82
CA LEU A 166 -13.99 3.38 -5.03
C LEU A 166 -13.89 2.60 -3.71
N ILE A 167 -13.08 3.09 -2.76
CA ILE A 167 -12.98 2.48 -1.43
C ILE A 167 -14.32 2.51 -0.72
N ALA A 168 -14.98 3.68 -0.65
CA ALA A 168 -16.29 3.84 -0.04
C ALA A 168 -17.33 2.91 -0.71
N MET A 169 -17.31 2.83 -2.04
CA MET A 169 -18.18 1.98 -2.84
C MET A 169 -17.97 0.49 -2.50
N ILE A 170 -16.72 -0.01 -2.53
CA ILE A 170 -16.41 -1.41 -2.24
C ILE A 170 -16.75 -1.76 -0.79
N GLN A 171 -16.47 -0.88 0.16
CA GLN A 171 -16.78 -1.06 1.58
C GLN A 171 -18.29 -0.94 1.89
N GLY A 172 -19.07 -0.39 0.98
CA GLY A 172 -20.52 -0.18 1.17
C GLY A 172 -20.82 0.96 2.15
N GLU A 173 -20.07 2.03 2.07
CA GLU A 173 -20.27 3.22 2.90
C GLU A 173 -21.32 4.15 2.30
N GLY A 174 -22.00 4.94 3.14
CA GLY A 174 -22.96 5.93 2.71
C GLY A 174 -24.07 5.33 1.82
N VAL A 175 -24.28 5.89 0.64
CA VAL A 175 -25.30 5.45 -0.33
C VAL A 175 -25.07 4.03 -0.86
N TYR A 176 -23.83 3.54 -0.81
CA TYR A 176 -23.47 2.24 -1.37
C TYR A 176 -23.90 1.04 -0.52
N GLN A 177 -24.28 1.26 0.75
CA GLN A 177 -24.79 0.21 1.64
C GLN A 177 -26.10 -0.44 1.13
N GLU A 178 -26.83 0.23 0.24
CA GLU A 178 -28.06 -0.29 -0.35
C GLU A 178 -27.83 -1.34 -1.44
N PHE A 179 -26.61 -1.44 -1.94
CA PHE A 179 -26.23 -2.34 -3.04
C PHE A 179 -25.51 -3.57 -2.52
N THR A 180 -25.74 -4.70 -3.19
CA THR A 180 -24.98 -5.92 -2.95
C THR A 180 -23.49 -5.73 -3.28
N PHE A 181 -22.63 -6.60 -2.76
CA PHE A 181 -21.20 -6.53 -3.04
C PHE A 181 -20.89 -6.60 -4.55
N VAL A 182 -21.62 -7.44 -5.30
CA VAL A 182 -21.45 -7.58 -6.75
C VAL A 182 -21.83 -6.30 -7.49
N GLU A 183 -22.96 -5.70 -7.15
CA GLU A 183 -23.40 -4.42 -7.73
C GLU A 183 -22.38 -3.30 -7.45
N ARG A 184 -21.84 -3.24 -6.24
CA ARG A 184 -20.79 -2.28 -5.87
C ARG A 184 -19.52 -2.44 -6.69
N ILE A 185 -19.09 -3.68 -6.94
CA ILE A 185 -17.95 -3.98 -7.81
C ILE A 185 -18.24 -3.53 -9.26
N MET A 186 -19.42 -3.82 -9.77
CA MET A 186 -19.83 -3.39 -11.11
C MET A 186 -19.88 -1.86 -11.23
N LEU A 187 -20.45 -1.18 -10.24
CA LEU A 187 -20.46 0.30 -10.16
C LEU A 187 -19.03 0.87 -10.14
N GLY A 188 -18.12 0.25 -9.38
CA GLY A 188 -16.72 0.66 -9.34
C GLY A 188 -15.99 0.52 -10.67
N PHE A 189 -16.22 -0.57 -11.40
CA PHE A 189 -15.68 -0.73 -12.76
C PHE A 189 -16.27 0.28 -13.74
N SER A 190 -17.57 0.57 -13.64
CA SER A 190 -18.22 1.58 -14.47
C SER A 190 -17.68 2.98 -14.21
N LEU A 191 -17.50 3.36 -12.94
CA LEU A 191 -16.86 4.61 -12.55
C LEU A 191 -15.46 4.74 -13.16
N LEU A 192 -14.61 3.70 -12.99
CA LEU A 192 -13.26 3.70 -13.55
C LEU A 192 -13.28 3.87 -15.07
N HIS A 193 -14.16 3.17 -15.76
CA HIS A 193 -14.29 3.27 -17.23
C HIS A 193 -14.69 4.68 -17.65
N GLU A 194 -15.70 5.28 -17.00
CA GLU A 194 -16.16 6.62 -17.31
C GLU A 194 -15.09 7.68 -16.99
N CYS A 195 -14.34 7.53 -15.86
CA CYS A 195 -13.23 8.43 -15.56
C CYS A 195 -12.05 8.34 -16.55
N LEU A 196 -11.81 7.17 -17.17
CA LEU A 196 -10.76 7.03 -18.19
C LEU A 196 -11.09 7.78 -19.48
N ASP A 197 -12.36 8.03 -19.77
CA ASP A 197 -12.83 8.78 -20.93
C ASP A 197 -12.92 10.29 -20.66
N CYS A 198 -12.61 10.74 -19.43
CA CYS A 198 -12.62 12.16 -19.05
C CYS A 198 -11.32 12.87 -19.46
N ASP A 199 -11.43 13.97 -20.17
CA ASP A 199 -10.28 14.77 -20.63
C ASP A 199 -9.83 15.86 -19.62
N THR A 200 -10.66 16.15 -18.61
CA THR A 200 -10.42 17.23 -17.63
C THR A 200 -10.79 16.77 -16.21
N GLU A 201 -10.20 17.44 -15.21
CA GLU A 201 -10.56 17.21 -13.81
C GLU A 201 -12.03 17.55 -13.50
N GLU A 202 -12.59 18.58 -14.14
CA GLU A 202 -13.99 18.95 -14.01
C GLU A 202 -14.92 17.81 -14.45
N ASN A 203 -14.62 17.17 -15.59
CA ASN A 203 -15.39 16.03 -16.07
C ASN A 203 -15.31 14.82 -15.13
N VAL A 204 -14.16 14.64 -14.45
CA VAL A 204 -14.03 13.59 -13.42
C VAL A 204 -14.87 13.93 -12.19
N ASP A 205 -14.90 15.19 -11.76
CA ASP A 205 -15.73 15.61 -10.63
C ASP A 205 -17.22 15.42 -10.93
N ASP A 206 -17.67 15.73 -12.14
CA ASP A 206 -19.04 15.44 -12.59
C ASP A 206 -19.35 13.94 -12.53
N CYS A 207 -18.40 13.09 -12.95
CA CYS A 207 -18.53 11.64 -12.81
C CYS A 207 -18.66 11.23 -11.34
N LEU A 208 -17.79 11.76 -10.47
CA LEU A 208 -17.81 11.44 -9.04
C LEU A 208 -19.15 11.85 -8.38
N GLU A 209 -19.74 13.00 -8.77
CA GLU A 209 -21.06 13.42 -8.31
C GLU A 209 -22.15 12.45 -8.75
N VAL A 210 -22.15 12.03 -10.03
CA VAL A 210 -23.12 11.05 -10.56
C VAL A 210 -23.07 9.75 -9.79
N TYR A 211 -21.85 9.27 -9.47
CA TYR A 211 -21.65 8.03 -8.71
C TYR A 211 -21.79 8.23 -7.18
N GLY A 212 -21.95 9.43 -6.69
CA GLY A 212 -22.33 9.78 -5.32
C GLY A 212 -23.83 9.85 -5.08
N ASP A 213 -24.64 9.86 -6.16
CA ASP A 213 -26.10 10.01 -6.09
C ASP A 213 -26.80 8.66 -6.17
N ILE A 214 -27.67 8.38 -5.18
CA ILE A 214 -28.36 7.09 -5.06
C ILE A 214 -29.30 6.78 -6.22
N GLU A 215 -29.98 7.76 -6.76
CA GLU A 215 -30.96 7.54 -7.84
C GLU A 215 -30.22 7.19 -9.15
N ASN A 216 -29.13 7.89 -9.44
CA ASN A 216 -28.28 7.57 -10.59
C ASN A 216 -27.70 6.13 -10.49
N LEU A 217 -27.28 5.73 -9.30
CA LEU A 217 -26.76 4.38 -9.07
C LEU A 217 -27.85 3.30 -9.28
N ARG A 218 -29.05 3.53 -8.78
CA ARG A 218 -30.20 2.65 -8.97
C ARG A 218 -30.55 2.49 -10.47
N GLU A 219 -30.53 3.58 -11.22
CA GLU A 219 -30.76 3.54 -12.66
C GLU A 219 -29.71 2.71 -13.41
N LYS A 220 -28.43 2.88 -13.05
CA LYS A 220 -27.33 2.07 -13.62
C LYS A 220 -27.52 0.58 -13.35
N VAL A 221 -27.81 0.19 -12.11
CA VAL A 221 -28.05 -1.20 -11.72
C VAL A 221 -29.24 -1.79 -12.44
N LEU A 222 -30.37 -1.09 -12.47
CA LEU A 222 -31.58 -1.50 -13.20
C LEU A 222 -31.33 -1.65 -14.71
N PHE A 223 -30.47 -0.84 -15.29
CA PHE A 223 -30.07 -0.98 -16.68
C PHE A 223 -29.33 -2.30 -16.93
N TRP A 224 -28.36 -2.65 -16.07
CA TRP A 224 -27.62 -3.90 -16.20
C TRP A 224 -28.49 -5.15 -15.99
N GLU A 225 -29.44 -5.11 -15.06
CA GLU A 225 -30.39 -6.21 -14.86
C GLU A 225 -31.22 -6.50 -16.12
N LYS A 226 -31.62 -5.44 -16.85
CA LYS A 226 -32.36 -5.58 -18.12
C LYS A 226 -31.50 -6.09 -19.27
N MET A 227 -30.18 -5.94 -19.18
CA MET A 227 -29.23 -6.41 -20.20
C MET A 227 -28.84 -7.88 -20.02
N GLN A 228 -29.16 -8.51 -18.88
CA GLN A 228 -28.89 -9.92 -18.67
C GLN A 228 -29.85 -10.77 -19.57
N PRO A 229 -29.31 -11.78 -20.29
CA PRO A 229 -30.17 -12.70 -21.01
C PRO A 229 -31.04 -13.46 -20.00
N PRO A 230 -32.29 -13.80 -20.35
CA PRO A 230 -33.14 -14.62 -19.50
C PRO A 230 -32.46 -15.97 -19.26
N ILE A 231 -32.34 -16.34 -17.98
CA ILE A 231 -31.79 -17.62 -17.52
C ILE A 231 -32.76 -18.75 -17.93
#